data_a9b2fbd4abdd17fc9f3c8d03e43a7432
#
_entry.id   a9b2fbd4abdd17fc9f3c8d03e43a7432
#
_cell.length_a   1.000
_cell.length_b   1.000
_cell.length_c   1.000
_cell.angle_alpha   90.00
_cell.angle_beta   90.00
_cell.angle_gamma   90.00
#
_symmetry.space_group_name_H-M   'P 1'
#
loop_
_entity.id
_entity.type
_entity.pdbx_description
1 polymer ?
#
loop_
_entity_poly.entity_id
_entity_poly.type
_entity_poly.pdbx_seq_one_letter_code
_entity_poly.pdbx_strand_id
1 'polypeptide(L)'
;SRGLGDVYKRQQKVKSQYEENPYPRWRFIRFFREYKISIKDAINYEITPNRINTNVNNKQLKVLIAGCGTGKQILQALKYENSVITAIDLSLSSLAYAKRKLDELGIHNVELVQMDILEIGLLGKSFDIIECGGVLHHMDNPSRGLELLLGVLKKNGFLKLGLYSELARKEIVTARNYI
;
A
#
# COMPACT_ATOMS: atom_id res chain seq x y z
N SER A 1 -22.58 -17.39 -7.98
CA SER A 1 -21.28 -17.57 -7.29
C SER A 1 -20.19 -17.72 -8.34
N ARG A 2 -19.30 -16.74 -8.46
CA ARG A 2 -18.11 -16.88 -9.30
C ARG A 2 -17.22 -17.93 -8.64
N GLY A 3 -16.83 -18.96 -9.40
CA GLY A 3 -16.03 -20.07 -8.86
C GLY A 3 -14.63 -19.65 -8.47
N LEU A 4 -14.00 -20.35 -7.52
CA LEU A 4 -12.61 -20.16 -7.06
C LEU A 4 -11.61 -20.06 -8.24
N GLY A 5 -11.88 -20.75 -9.37
CA GLY A 5 -11.06 -20.69 -10.57
C GLY A 5 -11.05 -19.32 -11.28
N ASP A 6 -12.15 -18.55 -11.20
CA ASP A 6 -12.23 -17.22 -11.83
C ASP A 6 -11.49 -16.18 -11.01
N VAL A 7 -11.54 -16.28 -9.68
CA VAL A 7 -10.78 -15.46 -8.73
C VAL A 7 -9.29 -15.59 -8.99
N TYR A 8 -8.81 -16.83 -9.08
CA TYR A 8 -7.41 -17.13 -9.35
C TYR A 8 -6.93 -16.58 -10.71
N LYS A 9 -7.75 -16.72 -11.75
CA LYS A 9 -7.44 -16.20 -13.09
C LYS A 9 -7.30 -14.67 -13.12
N ARG A 10 -8.13 -13.93 -12.38
CA ARG A 10 -8.06 -12.46 -12.34
C ARG A 10 -6.81 -11.98 -11.61
N GLN A 11 -6.48 -12.56 -10.46
CA GLN A 11 -5.25 -12.26 -9.73
C GLN A 11 -4.01 -12.56 -10.59
N GLN A 12 -4.01 -13.67 -11.32
CA GLN A 12 -2.95 -14.01 -12.28
C GLN A 12 -2.81 -12.94 -13.37
N LYS A 13 -3.91 -12.45 -13.94
CA LYS A 13 -3.88 -11.38 -14.95
C LYS A 13 -3.32 -10.07 -14.40
N VAL A 14 -3.74 -9.67 -13.20
CA VAL A 14 -3.22 -8.47 -12.53
C VAL A 14 -1.72 -8.63 -12.26
N LYS A 15 -1.30 -9.78 -11.75
CA LYS A 15 0.11 -10.10 -11.53
C LYS A 15 0.90 -10.00 -12.84
N SER A 16 0.47 -10.68 -13.92
CA SER A 16 1.16 -10.66 -15.22
C SER A 16 1.28 -9.25 -15.78
N GLN A 17 0.22 -8.44 -15.67
CA GLN A 17 0.23 -7.05 -16.14
C GLN A 17 1.32 -6.22 -15.44
N TYR A 18 1.46 -6.36 -14.12
CA TYR A 18 2.48 -5.62 -13.36
C TYR A 18 3.87 -6.24 -13.47
N GLU A 19 3.98 -7.55 -13.73
CA GLU A 19 5.25 -8.20 -14.05
C GLU A 19 5.82 -7.69 -15.38
N GLU A 20 5.01 -7.57 -16.42
CA GLU A 20 5.43 -7.08 -17.71
C GLU A 20 5.65 -5.56 -17.72
N ASN A 21 4.80 -4.82 -16.99
CA ASN A 21 4.79 -3.38 -16.97
C ASN A 21 4.70 -2.81 -15.55
N PRO A 22 5.82 -2.79 -14.81
CA PRO A 22 5.86 -2.14 -13.50
C PRO A 22 5.40 -0.68 -13.58
N TYR A 23 4.40 -0.29 -12.80
CA TYR A 23 3.79 1.03 -12.85
C TYR A 23 3.58 1.61 -11.43
N PRO A 24 3.73 2.93 -11.26
CA PRO A 24 4.28 3.91 -12.21
C PRO A 24 5.82 3.81 -12.32
N ARG A 25 6.37 3.94 -13.53
CA ARG A 25 7.83 4.07 -13.73
C ARG A 25 8.25 5.52 -13.49
N TRP A 26 8.53 5.84 -12.24
CA TRP A 26 8.99 7.17 -11.89
C TRP A 26 10.53 7.28 -12.01
N ARG A 27 11.01 8.34 -12.68
CA ARG A 27 12.45 8.63 -12.80
C ARG A 27 12.92 9.56 -11.69
N PHE A 28 12.13 10.58 -11.41
CA PHE A 28 12.39 11.59 -10.40
C PHE A 28 11.21 11.68 -9.45
N ILE A 29 11.49 11.80 -8.17
CA ILE A 29 10.51 12.07 -7.14
C ILE A 29 11.11 13.11 -6.20
N ARG A 30 10.31 14.11 -5.83
CA ARG A 30 10.69 15.00 -4.73
C ARG A 30 10.51 14.19 -3.44
N PHE A 31 11.62 13.95 -2.77
CA PHE A 31 11.69 13.20 -1.55
C PHE A 31 12.50 14.00 -0.52
N PHE A 32 11.86 14.34 0.60
CA PHE A 32 12.49 15.07 1.68
C PHE A 32 12.87 14.07 2.77
N ARG A 33 14.12 13.56 2.70
CA ARG A 33 14.63 12.54 3.63
C ARG A 33 14.62 13.02 5.08
N GLU A 34 14.84 14.31 5.29
CA GLU A 34 14.94 14.91 6.62
C GLU A 34 13.60 15.32 7.20
N TYR A 35 12.54 15.37 6.38
CA TYR A 35 11.22 15.73 6.86
C TYR A 35 10.57 14.55 7.59
N LYS A 36 10.52 14.66 8.90
CA LYS A 36 9.89 13.67 9.79
C LYS A 36 8.75 14.32 10.55
N ILE A 37 7.65 13.60 10.64
CA ILE A 37 6.47 14.04 11.39
C ILE A 37 5.95 12.92 12.28
N SER A 38 5.36 13.29 13.41
CA SER A 38 4.68 12.33 14.26
C SER A 38 3.49 11.68 13.55
N ILE A 39 3.12 10.46 13.94
CA ILE A 39 1.92 9.81 13.40
C ILE A 39 0.67 10.67 13.61
N LYS A 40 0.54 11.31 14.79
CA LYS A 40 -0.56 12.20 15.12
C LYS A 40 -0.68 13.35 14.13
N ASP A 41 0.43 14.02 13.85
CA ASP A 41 0.44 15.18 12.95
C ASP A 41 0.19 14.74 11.50
N ALA A 42 0.75 13.60 11.08
CA ALA A 42 0.51 13.03 9.77
C ALA A 42 -0.98 12.73 9.54
N ILE A 43 -1.64 12.11 10.52
CA ILE A 43 -3.06 11.80 10.43
C ILE A 43 -3.90 13.07 10.46
N ASN A 44 -3.64 13.99 11.39
CA ASN A 44 -4.37 15.24 11.51
C ASN A 44 -4.23 16.12 10.27
N TYR A 45 -3.10 16.07 9.58
CA TYR A 45 -2.93 16.74 8.30
C TYR A 45 -3.87 16.16 7.23
N GLU A 46 -3.99 14.82 7.19
CA GLU A 46 -4.78 14.14 6.18
C GLU A 46 -6.31 14.25 6.39
N ILE A 47 -6.75 14.33 7.65
CA ILE A 47 -8.18 14.38 7.99
C ILE A 47 -8.72 15.80 8.23
N THR A 48 -7.92 16.84 7.98
CA THR A 48 -8.34 18.24 8.15
C THR A 48 -9.69 18.49 7.46
N PRO A 49 -10.66 19.18 8.10
CA PRO A 49 -10.58 19.93 9.37
C PRO A 49 -10.75 19.06 10.64
N ASN A 50 -11.06 17.78 10.52
CA ASN A 50 -11.19 16.89 11.66
C ASN A 50 -9.84 16.67 12.36
N ARG A 51 -9.88 16.29 13.63
CA ARG A 51 -8.68 16.01 14.40
C ARG A 51 -8.89 14.81 15.32
N ILE A 52 -7.83 14.06 15.51
CA ILE A 52 -7.77 13.01 16.53
C ILE A 52 -6.73 13.39 17.58
N ASN A 53 -6.98 12.97 18.81
CA ASN A 53 -5.99 13.00 19.87
C ASN A 53 -5.57 11.56 20.16
N THR A 54 -4.43 11.15 19.62
CA THR A 54 -3.88 9.81 19.84
C THR A 54 -2.55 9.91 20.56
N ASN A 55 -2.37 9.04 21.54
CA ASN A 55 -1.12 8.84 22.26
C ASN A 55 -0.43 7.56 21.76
N VAL A 56 -0.30 7.38 20.44
CA VAL A 56 0.53 6.30 19.90
C VAL A 56 1.99 6.63 20.23
N ASN A 57 2.39 6.23 21.45
CA ASN A 57 3.72 6.47 21.97
C ASN A 57 4.56 5.19 21.74
N ASN A 58 4.78 4.83 20.47
CA ASN A 58 5.57 3.67 20.11
C ASN A 58 7.03 4.08 19.97
N LYS A 59 7.91 3.39 20.71
CA LYS A 59 9.37 3.54 20.55
C LYS A 59 9.81 3.28 19.11
N GLN A 60 9.09 2.41 18.39
CA GLN A 60 9.30 2.10 16.98
C GLN A 60 7.97 1.82 16.30
N LEU A 61 7.62 2.64 15.31
CA LEU A 61 6.39 2.55 14.54
C LEU A 61 6.52 1.49 13.44
N LYS A 62 5.68 0.46 13.45
CA LYS A 62 5.65 -0.56 12.41
C LYS A 62 4.64 -0.18 11.34
N VAL A 63 5.11 0.03 10.11
CA VAL A 63 4.31 0.46 8.97
C VAL A 63 4.27 -0.64 7.92
N LEU A 64 3.08 -0.97 7.44
CA LEU A 64 2.87 -1.84 6.29
C LEU A 64 2.44 -1.00 5.09
N ILE A 65 3.09 -1.20 3.95
CA ILE A 65 2.61 -0.73 2.65
C ILE A 65 2.12 -1.94 1.87
N ALA A 66 0.82 -2.08 1.75
CA ALA A 66 0.18 -3.21 1.07
C ALA A 66 -0.10 -2.87 -0.39
N GLY A 67 0.61 -3.53 -1.32
CA GLY A 67 0.61 -3.23 -2.75
C GLY A 67 1.47 -2.01 -3.06
N CYS A 68 2.76 -2.07 -2.72
CA CYS A 68 3.68 -0.94 -2.83
C CYS A 68 4.06 -0.59 -4.27
N GLY A 69 3.77 -1.47 -5.24
CA GLY A 69 4.16 -1.30 -6.63
C GLY A 69 5.64 -0.99 -6.76
N THR A 70 5.95 0.03 -7.53
CA THR A 70 7.33 0.49 -7.79
C THR A 70 7.92 1.35 -6.68
N GLY A 71 7.30 1.40 -5.49
CA GLY A 71 7.88 1.97 -4.28
C GLY A 71 7.57 3.44 -3.99
N LYS A 72 6.74 4.11 -4.80
CA LYS A 72 6.41 5.53 -4.57
C LYS A 72 5.76 5.75 -3.18
N GLN A 73 4.85 4.85 -2.77
CA GLN A 73 4.19 4.93 -1.46
C GLN A 73 5.18 4.70 -0.31
N ILE A 74 6.21 3.86 -0.52
CA ILE A 74 7.27 3.66 0.47
C ILE A 74 7.96 4.99 0.80
N LEU A 75 8.31 5.78 -0.23
CA LEU A 75 8.95 7.07 -0.02
C LEU A 75 8.07 8.06 0.74
N GLN A 76 6.76 8.01 0.53
CA GLN A 76 5.80 8.82 1.27
C GLN A 76 5.70 8.41 2.74
N ALA A 77 5.80 7.11 3.03
CA ALA A 77 5.74 6.58 4.38
C ALA A 77 7.03 6.82 5.19
N LEU A 78 8.16 7.10 4.53
CA LEU A 78 9.39 7.46 5.21
C LEU A 78 9.30 8.76 6.02
N LYS A 79 8.26 9.56 5.82
CA LYS A 79 7.98 10.74 6.66
C LYS A 79 7.67 10.40 8.12
N TYR A 80 7.18 9.21 8.41
CA TYR A 80 6.83 8.82 9.78
C TYR A 80 8.07 8.67 10.66
N GLU A 81 8.09 9.38 11.78
CA GLU A 81 9.17 9.30 12.77
C GLU A 81 9.31 7.88 13.32
N ASN A 82 10.55 7.47 13.56
CA ASN A 82 10.89 6.18 14.18
C ASN A 82 10.20 4.97 13.54
N SER A 83 9.95 5.01 12.22
CA SER A 83 9.25 3.95 11.50
C SER A 83 10.19 2.86 10.98
N VAL A 84 9.68 1.61 11.04
CA VAL A 84 10.19 0.46 10.28
C VAL A 84 9.11 0.06 9.29
N ILE A 85 9.49 0.00 8.01
CA ILE A 85 8.56 -0.23 6.91
C ILE A 85 8.73 -1.64 6.39
N THR A 86 7.63 -2.39 6.34
CA THR A 86 7.48 -3.60 5.54
C THR A 86 6.58 -3.27 4.36
N ALA A 87 7.02 -3.54 3.15
CA ALA A 87 6.27 -3.27 1.92
C ALA A 87 6.08 -4.56 1.13
N ILE A 88 4.84 -4.86 0.77
CA ILE A 88 4.49 -6.07 0.03
C ILE A 88 3.92 -5.73 -1.34
N ASP A 89 4.18 -6.59 -2.32
CA ASP A 89 3.54 -6.56 -3.64
C ASP A 89 3.53 -7.96 -4.25
N LEU A 90 2.56 -8.21 -5.15
CA LEU A 90 2.48 -9.45 -5.92
C LEU A 90 3.56 -9.57 -7.00
N SER A 91 3.96 -8.43 -7.58
CA SER A 91 4.86 -8.34 -8.72
C SER A 91 6.31 -8.26 -8.26
N LEU A 92 7.09 -9.27 -8.62
CA LEU A 92 8.53 -9.29 -8.38
C LEU A 92 9.24 -8.18 -9.19
N SER A 93 8.80 -7.92 -10.41
CA SER A 93 9.33 -6.86 -11.27
C SER A 93 9.12 -5.48 -10.64
N SER A 94 7.94 -5.24 -10.03
CA SER A 94 7.66 -4.00 -9.30
C SER A 94 8.55 -3.86 -8.07
N LEU A 95 8.72 -4.93 -7.30
CA LEU A 95 9.61 -4.94 -6.13
C LEU A 95 11.07 -4.75 -6.50
N ALA A 96 11.54 -5.36 -7.59
CA ALA A 96 12.90 -5.17 -8.10
C ALA A 96 13.13 -3.71 -8.51
N TYR A 97 12.13 -3.09 -9.14
CA TYR A 97 12.20 -1.66 -9.46
C TYR A 97 12.25 -0.81 -8.18
N ALA A 98 11.38 -1.08 -7.21
CA ALA A 98 11.36 -0.40 -5.91
C ALA A 98 12.71 -0.54 -5.19
N LYS A 99 13.27 -1.76 -5.13
CA LYS A 99 14.56 -2.03 -4.50
C LYS A 99 15.67 -1.19 -5.11
N ARG A 100 15.79 -1.22 -6.44
CA ARG A 100 16.81 -0.42 -7.15
C ARG A 100 16.66 1.07 -6.82
N LYS A 101 15.43 1.60 -6.81
CA LYS A 101 15.18 3.01 -6.51
C LYS A 101 15.47 3.38 -5.05
N LEU A 102 15.19 2.50 -4.13
CA LEU A 102 15.55 2.68 -2.71
C LEU A 102 17.08 2.69 -2.55
N ASP A 103 17.79 1.80 -3.24
CA ASP A 103 19.26 1.74 -3.21
C ASP A 103 19.88 3.00 -3.82
N GLU A 104 19.38 3.47 -4.98
CA GLU A 104 19.80 4.74 -5.60
C GLU A 104 19.64 5.95 -4.65
N LEU A 105 18.64 5.90 -3.76
CA LEU A 105 18.38 6.93 -2.76
C LEU A 105 19.09 6.68 -1.42
N GLY A 106 19.87 5.59 -1.28
CA GLY A 106 20.53 5.21 -0.04
C GLY A 106 19.56 4.84 1.10
N ILE A 107 18.41 4.25 0.77
CA ILE A 107 17.38 3.83 1.72
C ILE A 107 17.48 2.32 1.89
N HIS A 108 17.91 1.85 3.06
CA HIS A 108 18.19 0.43 3.32
C HIS A 108 17.33 -0.17 4.46
N ASN A 109 16.49 0.64 5.12
CA ASN A 109 15.69 0.25 6.28
C ASN A 109 14.24 -0.11 5.91
N VAL A 110 14.03 -0.61 4.69
CA VAL A 110 12.73 -1.07 4.19
C VAL A 110 12.82 -2.55 3.85
N GLU A 111 11.93 -3.34 4.40
CA GLU A 111 11.77 -4.75 4.06
C GLU A 111 10.80 -4.88 2.89
N LEU A 112 11.25 -5.47 1.78
CA LEU A 112 10.43 -5.75 0.60
C LEU A 112 10.09 -7.23 0.57
N VAL A 113 8.81 -7.57 0.45
CA VAL A 113 8.34 -8.97 0.45
C VAL A 113 7.39 -9.19 -0.73
N GLN A 114 7.69 -10.20 -1.56
CA GLN A 114 6.73 -10.66 -2.57
C GLN A 114 5.63 -11.46 -1.88
N MET A 115 4.41 -10.94 -1.88
CA MET A 115 3.30 -11.56 -1.15
C MET A 115 1.94 -11.08 -1.67
N ASP A 116 0.95 -11.97 -1.67
CA ASP A 116 -0.45 -11.60 -1.82
C ASP A 116 -0.98 -11.04 -0.48
N ILE A 117 -1.85 -10.03 -0.55
CA ILE A 117 -2.59 -9.53 0.63
C ILE A 117 -3.40 -10.65 1.28
N LEU A 118 -3.89 -11.61 0.48
CA LEU A 118 -4.64 -12.77 0.99
C LEU A 118 -3.80 -13.69 1.90
N GLU A 119 -2.49 -13.58 1.84
CA GLU A 119 -1.53 -14.35 2.63
C GLU A 119 -0.87 -13.53 3.74
N ILE A 120 -1.31 -12.28 3.97
CA ILE A 120 -0.65 -11.32 4.86
C ILE A 120 -0.41 -11.84 6.28
N GLY A 121 -1.25 -12.75 6.75
CA GLY A 121 -1.09 -13.40 8.05
C GLY A 121 0.20 -14.21 8.19
N LEU A 122 0.78 -14.69 7.07
CA LEU A 122 2.05 -15.44 7.08
C LEU A 122 3.25 -14.60 7.48
N LEU A 123 3.15 -13.26 7.44
CA LEU A 123 4.20 -12.39 7.97
C LEU A 123 4.43 -12.57 9.48
N GLY A 124 3.44 -13.05 10.22
CA GLY A 124 3.53 -13.17 11.68
C GLY A 124 3.77 -11.82 12.39
N LYS A 125 3.42 -10.71 11.74
CA LYS A 125 3.64 -9.33 12.22
C LYS A 125 2.31 -8.60 12.41
N SER A 126 2.32 -7.60 13.28
CA SER A 126 1.23 -6.63 13.40
C SER A 126 1.77 -5.21 13.29
N PHE A 127 0.93 -4.30 12.76
CA PHE A 127 1.33 -2.98 12.32
C PHE A 127 0.57 -1.87 13.03
N ASP A 128 1.24 -0.75 13.26
CA ASP A 128 0.66 0.47 13.83
C ASP A 128 -0.05 1.28 12.74
N ILE A 129 0.50 1.25 11.53
CA ILE A 129 -0.06 1.88 10.34
C ILE A 129 -0.08 0.85 9.21
N ILE A 130 -1.17 0.84 8.46
CA ILE A 130 -1.28 0.13 7.19
C ILE A 130 -1.70 1.15 6.12
N GLU A 131 -0.92 1.27 5.06
CA GLU A 131 -1.30 2.02 3.86
C GLU A 131 -1.59 1.03 2.72
N CYS A 132 -2.78 1.12 2.14
CA CYS A 132 -3.21 0.31 1.00
C CYS A 132 -3.90 1.21 -0.02
N GLY A 133 -3.13 1.70 -0.99
CA GLY A 133 -3.62 2.63 -2.00
C GLY A 133 -3.62 2.03 -3.41
N GLY A 134 -4.77 2.03 -4.07
CA GLY A 134 -4.85 1.56 -5.45
C GLY A 134 -4.86 0.04 -5.63
N VAL A 135 -5.21 -0.75 -4.61
CA VAL A 135 -5.09 -2.21 -4.60
C VAL A 135 -6.42 -2.93 -4.43
N LEU A 136 -7.15 -2.68 -3.34
CA LEU A 136 -8.33 -3.48 -2.99
C LEU A 136 -9.39 -3.53 -4.08
N HIS A 137 -9.59 -2.44 -4.83
CA HIS A 137 -10.55 -2.38 -5.91
C HIS A 137 -10.16 -3.21 -7.16
N HIS A 138 -8.95 -3.75 -7.20
CA HIS A 138 -8.52 -4.72 -8.21
C HIS A 138 -8.75 -6.17 -7.78
N MET A 139 -9.01 -6.41 -6.51
CA MET A 139 -9.30 -7.74 -5.98
C MET A 139 -10.71 -8.19 -6.36
N ASP A 140 -10.92 -9.49 -6.49
CA ASP A 140 -12.26 -10.06 -6.71
C ASP A 140 -13.15 -9.91 -5.48
N ASN A 141 -12.58 -10.00 -4.31
CA ASN A 141 -13.25 -9.76 -3.03
C ASN A 141 -12.47 -8.71 -2.22
N PRO A 142 -12.74 -7.41 -2.46
CA PRO A 142 -12.11 -6.32 -1.72
C PRO A 142 -12.35 -6.39 -0.21
N SER A 143 -13.55 -6.84 0.22
CA SER A 143 -13.90 -6.98 1.63
C SER A 143 -13.01 -8.01 2.34
N ARG A 144 -12.71 -9.13 1.67
CA ARG A 144 -11.79 -10.12 2.22
C ARG A 144 -10.39 -9.58 2.39
N GLY A 145 -9.87 -8.81 1.40
CA GLY A 145 -8.59 -8.13 1.52
C GLY A 145 -8.57 -7.16 2.70
N LEU A 146 -9.64 -6.38 2.87
CA LEU A 146 -9.78 -5.45 4.00
C LEU A 146 -9.80 -6.18 5.35
N GLU A 147 -10.58 -7.26 5.48
CA GLU A 147 -10.62 -8.08 6.72
C GLU A 147 -9.23 -8.56 7.12
N LEU A 148 -8.45 -9.08 6.16
CA LEU A 148 -7.11 -9.59 6.42
C LEU A 148 -6.13 -8.49 6.81
N LEU A 149 -6.21 -7.31 6.19
CA LEU A 149 -5.43 -6.15 6.61
C LEU A 149 -5.79 -5.69 8.02
N LEU A 150 -7.08 -5.69 8.37
CA LEU A 150 -7.53 -5.37 9.73
C LEU A 150 -7.06 -6.42 10.73
N GLY A 151 -6.95 -7.69 10.34
CA GLY A 151 -6.43 -8.78 11.19
C GLY A 151 -4.96 -8.61 11.60
N VAL A 152 -4.16 -7.89 10.80
CA VAL A 152 -2.76 -7.59 11.13
C VAL A 152 -2.56 -6.15 11.62
N LEU A 153 -3.63 -5.36 11.72
CA LEU A 153 -3.61 -4.03 12.31
C LEU A 153 -3.65 -4.14 13.83
N LYS A 154 -2.77 -3.45 14.53
CA LYS A 154 -2.79 -3.40 15.98
C LYS A 154 -4.04 -2.69 16.49
N LYS A 155 -4.45 -3.01 17.73
CA LYS A 155 -5.45 -2.23 18.44
C LYS A 155 -5.02 -0.76 18.50
N ASN A 156 -5.91 0.16 18.14
CA ASN A 156 -5.65 1.60 17.99
C ASN A 156 -4.66 1.96 16.86
N GLY A 157 -4.38 1.05 15.93
CA GLY A 157 -3.65 1.33 14.70
C GLY A 157 -4.49 2.07 13.67
N PHE A 158 -3.85 2.56 12.61
CA PHE A 158 -4.49 3.34 11.56
C PHE A 158 -4.37 2.64 10.21
N LEU A 159 -5.50 2.57 9.50
CA LEU A 159 -5.55 2.07 8.14
C LEU A 159 -5.88 3.22 7.19
N LYS A 160 -4.97 3.49 6.26
CA LYS A 160 -5.16 4.45 5.16
C LYS A 160 -5.48 3.68 3.89
N LEU A 161 -6.67 3.93 3.32
CA LEU A 161 -7.12 3.31 2.08
C LEU A 161 -7.18 4.33 0.95
N GLY A 162 -6.66 3.96 -0.22
CA GLY A 162 -6.87 4.66 -1.48
C GLY A 162 -7.74 3.81 -2.41
N LEU A 163 -9.00 4.19 -2.59
CA LEU A 163 -9.95 3.49 -3.44
C LEU A 163 -10.35 4.37 -4.63
N TYR A 164 -10.73 3.74 -5.74
CA TYR A 164 -11.35 4.45 -6.83
C TYR A 164 -12.81 4.74 -6.52
N SER A 165 -13.24 5.98 -6.78
CA SER A 165 -14.65 6.34 -6.75
C SER A 165 -15.33 5.93 -8.05
N GLU A 166 -16.39 5.13 -7.98
CA GLU A 166 -17.20 4.79 -9.14
C GLU A 166 -17.80 6.06 -9.78
N LEU A 167 -18.25 6.99 -8.95
CA LEU A 167 -18.82 8.26 -9.40
C LEU A 167 -17.81 9.09 -10.20
N ALA A 168 -16.59 9.22 -9.70
CA ALA A 168 -15.53 9.98 -10.38
C ALA A 168 -15.02 9.30 -11.67
N ARG A 169 -15.31 8.01 -11.86
CA ARG A 169 -14.90 7.23 -13.06
C ARG A 169 -16.07 6.92 -13.99
N LYS A 170 -17.25 7.45 -13.74
CA LYS A 170 -18.47 7.15 -14.52
C LYS A 170 -18.26 7.36 -16.02
N GLU A 171 -17.63 8.47 -16.41
CA GLU A 171 -17.35 8.77 -17.82
C GLU A 171 -16.34 7.79 -18.43
N ILE A 172 -15.30 7.40 -17.67
CA ILE A 172 -14.30 6.42 -18.13
C ILE A 172 -14.94 5.05 -18.30
N VAL A 173 -15.82 4.64 -17.36
CA VAL A 173 -16.54 3.36 -17.44
C VAL A 173 -17.49 3.38 -18.63
N THR A 174 -18.19 4.48 -18.86
CA THR A 174 -19.08 4.66 -20.02
C THR A 174 -18.29 4.54 -21.31
N ALA A 175 -17.19 5.28 -21.47
CA ALA A 175 -16.35 5.21 -22.66
C ALA A 175 -15.81 3.79 -22.91
N ARG A 176 -15.40 3.08 -21.87
CA ARG A 176 -14.91 1.68 -21.96
C ARG A 176 -15.97 0.69 -22.44
N ASN A 177 -17.25 0.95 -22.18
CA ASN A 177 -18.34 0.10 -22.64
C ASN A 177 -18.73 0.35 -24.11
N TYR A 178 -18.18 1.41 -24.74
CA TYR A 178 -18.35 1.73 -26.15
C TYR A 178 -17.24 1.20 -27.06
N ILE A 179 -16.16 0.66 -26.49
CA ILE A 179 -15.02 0.03 -27.17
C ILE A 179 -15.13 -1.49 -27.07
#